data_0ac8e3a803cccb7ce66f535f8996074a
#
_entry.id   0ac8e3a803cccb7ce66f535f8996074a
#
_cell.length_a   1.000
_cell.length_b   1.000
_cell.length_c   1.000
_cell.angle_alpha   90.00
_cell.angle_beta   90.00
_cell.angle_gamma   90.00
#
_symmetry.space_group_name_H-M   'P 1'
#
loop_
_entity.id
_entity.type
_entity.pdbx_description
1 polymer ?
#
loop_
_entity_poly.entity_id
_entity_poly.type
_entity_poly.pdbx_seq_one_letter_code
_entity_poly.pdbx_strand_id
1 'polypeptide(L)'
;MLQPIQFVEERATPYPTVADFLRAFNEEMHSLYLLSFLLTADHDRAEQCLISAMGECVDGIGFLMDGACPGTRAAVLKHAIQMIKPAPEHVGHVSFLTLKRSATPPESNPFAAILLLDAFERFVFVMSILEEQSDDECAILLRCSRRDVMMARLLALKQQSSTDAHSGEILHS
;
A
#
# COMPACT_ATOMS: atom_id res chain seq x y z
N MET A 1 43.84 -44.37 23.71
CA MET A 1 42.39 -44.24 23.43
C MET A 1 42.21 -42.89 22.76
N LEU A 2 42.08 -42.89 21.43
CA LEU A 2 41.83 -41.67 20.61
C LEU A 2 40.34 -41.61 20.36
N GLN A 3 39.68 -40.52 20.78
CA GLN A 3 38.28 -40.27 20.49
C GLN A 3 38.14 -39.81 19.04
N PRO A 4 37.11 -40.29 18.31
CA PRO A 4 36.86 -39.83 16.95
C PRO A 4 36.31 -38.40 16.96
N ILE A 5 36.91 -37.56 16.13
CA ILE A 5 36.44 -36.20 15.83
C ILE A 5 35.10 -36.34 15.11
N GLN A 6 34.02 -35.92 15.76
CA GLN A 6 32.71 -35.78 15.12
C GLN A 6 32.80 -34.58 14.19
N PHE A 7 32.76 -34.82 12.88
CA PHE A 7 32.47 -33.80 11.90
C PHE A 7 31.04 -33.37 12.12
N VAL A 8 30.86 -32.14 12.63
CA VAL A 8 29.59 -31.45 12.59
C VAL A 8 29.32 -31.13 11.11
N GLU A 9 28.38 -31.84 10.52
CA GLU A 9 27.84 -31.53 9.23
C GLU A 9 27.19 -30.13 9.34
N GLU A 10 27.94 -29.14 8.94
CA GLU A 10 27.46 -27.77 8.77
C GLU A 10 26.37 -27.83 7.69
N ARG A 11 25.09 -27.76 8.12
CA ARG A 11 23.94 -27.67 7.21
C ARG A 11 24.16 -26.45 6.33
N ALA A 12 24.69 -26.69 5.14
CA ALA A 12 24.73 -25.71 4.10
C ALA A 12 23.28 -25.21 3.90
N THR A 13 23.00 -23.97 4.28
CA THR A 13 21.75 -23.29 3.90
C THR A 13 21.69 -23.33 2.37
N PRO A 14 20.64 -23.90 1.79
CA PRO A 14 20.56 -23.97 0.33
C PRO A 14 20.58 -22.54 -0.21
N TYR A 15 21.56 -22.25 -1.05
CA TYR A 15 21.58 -20.97 -1.77
C TYR A 15 20.26 -20.83 -2.54
N PRO A 16 19.61 -19.63 -2.50
CA PRO A 16 18.36 -19.42 -3.19
C PRO A 16 18.54 -19.75 -4.67
N THR A 17 17.63 -20.54 -5.22
CA THR A 17 17.62 -20.88 -6.63
C THR A 17 17.13 -19.71 -7.48
N VAL A 18 17.40 -19.72 -8.78
CA VAL A 18 16.83 -18.76 -9.73
C VAL A 18 15.30 -18.76 -9.66
N ALA A 19 14.69 -19.92 -9.44
CA ALA A 19 13.24 -20.04 -9.28
C ALA A 19 12.74 -19.35 -7.99
N ASP A 20 13.47 -19.45 -6.89
CA ASP A 20 13.14 -18.76 -5.64
C ASP A 20 13.26 -17.24 -5.80
N PHE A 21 14.30 -16.79 -6.50
CA PHE A 21 14.48 -15.37 -6.82
C PHE A 21 13.32 -14.84 -7.69
N LEU A 22 12.96 -15.54 -8.77
CA LEU A 22 11.87 -15.12 -9.66
C LEU A 22 10.52 -15.08 -8.94
N ARG A 23 10.28 -16.04 -8.04
CA ARG A 23 9.04 -16.04 -7.22
C ARG A 23 9.00 -14.84 -6.30
N ALA A 24 10.05 -14.59 -5.52
CA ALA A 24 10.14 -13.46 -4.61
C ALA A 24 10.02 -12.11 -5.35
N PHE A 25 10.66 -12.01 -6.53
CA PHE A 25 10.53 -10.83 -7.40
C PHE A 25 9.10 -10.60 -7.86
N ASN A 26 8.40 -11.65 -8.32
CA ASN A 26 7.02 -11.52 -8.77
C ASN A 26 6.07 -11.15 -7.62
N GLU A 27 6.27 -11.71 -6.42
CA GLU A 27 5.48 -11.38 -5.23
C GLU A 27 5.67 -9.92 -4.84
N GLU A 28 6.90 -9.42 -4.84
CA GLU A 28 7.20 -8.01 -4.52
C GLU A 28 6.61 -7.07 -5.57
N MET A 29 6.77 -7.37 -6.86
CA MET A 29 6.19 -6.58 -7.95
C MET A 29 4.66 -6.49 -7.85
N HIS A 30 4.00 -7.57 -7.48
CA HIS A 30 2.54 -7.59 -7.27
C HIS A 30 2.13 -6.71 -6.10
N SER A 31 2.88 -6.77 -5.00
CA SER A 31 2.66 -5.94 -3.81
C SER A 31 2.84 -4.45 -4.10
N LEU A 32 3.89 -4.08 -4.84
CA LEU A 32 4.16 -2.70 -5.24
C LEU A 32 3.10 -2.15 -6.22
N TYR A 33 2.65 -2.99 -7.17
CA TYR A 33 1.57 -2.61 -8.07
C TYR A 33 0.26 -2.39 -7.31
N LEU A 34 -0.09 -3.29 -6.38
CA LEU A 34 -1.27 -3.15 -5.55
C LEU A 34 -1.21 -1.86 -4.71
N LEU A 35 -0.06 -1.57 -4.10
CA LEU A 35 0.14 -0.33 -3.37
C LEU A 35 -0.08 0.90 -4.28
N SER A 36 0.52 0.90 -5.47
CA SER A 36 0.34 1.97 -6.46
C SER A 36 -1.13 2.13 -6.85
N PHE A 37 -1.83 1.03 -7.07
CA PHE A 37 -3.24 1.02 -7.45
C PHE A 37 -4.15 1.52 -6.32
N LEU A 38 -3.93 1.07 -5.09
CA LEU A 38 -4.70 1.55 -3.95
C LEU A 38 -4.52 3.07 -3.72
N LEU A 39 -3.34 3.62 -3.98
CA LEU A 39 -3.08 5.05 -3.86
C LEU A 39 -3.70 5.86 -5.00
N THR A 40 -3.59 5.38 -6.25
CA THR A 40 -4.02 6.14 -7.43
C THR A 40 -5.47 5.90 -7.80
N ALA A 41 -6.06 4.76 -7.45
CA ALA A 41 -7.38 4.26 -7.85
C ALA A 41 -7.59 4.21 -9.38
N ASP A 42 -6.50 4.06 -10.13
CA ASP A 42 -6.50 4.07 -11.59
C ASP A 42 -5.36 3.20 -12.09
N HIS A 43 -5.63 2.29 -13.03
CA HIS A 43 -4.66 1.31 -13.52
C HIS A 43 -3.49 1.95 -14.25
N ASP A 44 -3.77 2.90 -15.15
CA ASP A 44 -2.74 3.56 -15.96
C ASP A 44 -1.79 4.37 -15.07
N ARG A 45 -2.37 5.08 -14.07
CA ARG A 45 -1.59 5.82 -13.08
C ARG A 45 -0.80 4.91 -12.15
N ALA A 46 -1.35 3.77 -11.79
CA ALA A 46 -0.65 2.78 -10.96
C ALA A 46 0.58 2.23 -11.67
N GLU A 47 0.46 1.87 -12.95
CA GLU A 47 1.58 1.42 -13.76
C GLU A 47 2.64 2.52 -13.91
N GLN A 48 2.23 3.74 -14.23
CA GLN A 48 3.14 4.86 -14.37
C GLN A 48 3.87 5.17 -13.05
N CYS A 49 3.15 5.11 -11.92
CA CYS A 49 3.71 5.29 -10.59
C CYS A 49 4.76 4.23 -10.29
N LEU A 50 4.45 2.96 -10.55
CA LEU A 50 5.35 1.83 -10.33
C LEU A 50 6.62 1.94 -11.19
N ILE A 51 6.47 2.21 -12.49
CA ILE A 51 7.59 2.37 -13.41
C ILE A 51 8.51 3.51 -12.95
N SER A 52 7.93 4.64 -12.56
CA SER A 52 8.70 5.79 -12.06
C SER A 52 9.46 5.48 -10.76
N ALA A 53 8.82 4.77 -9.83
CA ALA A 53 9.43 4.35 -8.57
C ALA A 53 10.58 3.36 -8.81
N MET A 54 10.41 2.43 -9.72
CA MET A 54 11.45 1.47 -10.08
C MET A 54 12.63 2.13 -10.79
N GLY A 55 12.38 3.08 -11.70
CA GLY A 55 13.43 3.87 -12.35
C GLY A 55 14.32 4.59 -11.34
N GLU A 56 13.71 5.23 -10.33
CA GLU A 56 14.46 5.89 -9.25
C GLU A 56 15.32 4.91 -8.44
N CYS A 57 14.84 3.68 -8.21
CA CYS A 57 15.60 2.66 -7.50
C CYS A 57 16.78 2.11 -8.32
N VAL A 58 16.63 1.98 -9.65
CA VAL A 58 17.69 1.49 -10.53
C VAL A 58 18.83 2.53 -10.64
N ASP A 59 18.49 3.81 -10.75
CA ASP A 59 19.47 4.89 -10.79
C ASP A 59 20.23 5.05 -9.45
N GLY A 60 19.66 4.60 -8.36
CA GLY A 60 20.22 4.62 -7.00
C GLY A 60 21.08 3.42 -6.64
N ILE A 61 21.89 2.84 -7.55
CA ILE A 61 22.97 1.83 -7.33
C ILE A 61 22.79 0.88 -6.10
N GLY A 62 21.61 0.41 -5.80
CA GLY A 62 21.38 -0.48 -4.65
C GLY A 62 20.54 -1.72 -4.94
N PHE A 63 19.99 -1.79 -6.12
CA PHE A 63 18.96 -2.76 -6.47
C PHE A 63 19.45 -4.22 -6.62
N LEU A 64 20.74 -4.46 -6.76
CA LEU A 64 21.22 -5.79 -7.19
C LEU A 64 21.77 -6.70 -6.09
N MET A 65 21.87 -6.26 -4.85
CA MET A 65 22.55 -7.04 -3.79
C MET A 65 21.66 -7.61 -2.69
N ASP A 66 20.45 -7.09 -2.44
CA ASP A 66 19.61 -7.50 -1.30
C ASP A 66 18.14 -7.86 -1.60
N GLY A 67 17.80 -8.12 -2.84
CA GLY A 67 16.49 -8.71 -3.24
C GLY A 67 15.25 -7.84 -3.06
N ALA A 68 15.24 -6.87 -2.17
CA ALA A 68 14.21 -5.84 -2.04
C ALA A 68 14.91 -4.51 -1.75
N CYS A 69 14.78 -3.53 -2.63
CA CYS A 69 15.25 -2.18 -2.32
C CYS A 69 14.34 -1.63 -1.20
N PRO A 70 14.84 -1.45 0.03
CA PRO A 70 14.01 -0.98 1.15
C PRO A 70 13.39 0.41 0.90
N GLY A 71 13.83 1.09 -0.16
CA GLY A 71 13.29 2.35 -0.62
C GLY A 71 12.17 2.26 -1.66
N THR A 72 11.87 1.09 -2.25
CA THR A 72 10.93 0.99 -3.38
C THR A 72 9.49 1.37 -2.96
N ARG A 73 9.04 0.92 -1.80
CA ARG A 73 7.71 1.31 -1.27
C ARG A 73 7.64 2.82 -0.99
N ALA A 74 8.71 3.39 -0.40
CA ALA A 74 8.81 4.83 -0.18
C ALA A 74 8.84 5.62 -1.51
N ALA A 75 9.50 5.10 -2.54
CA ALA A 75 9.49 5.69 -3.87
C ALA A 75 8.09 5.65 -4.49
N VAL A 76 7.35 4.54 -4.37
CA VAL A 76 5.94 4.44 -4.81
C VAL A 76 5.08 5.49 -4.10
N LEU A 77 5.17 5.60 -2.77
CA LEU A 77 4.43 6.62 -2.00
C LEU A 77 4.75 8.03 -2.49
N LYS A 78 6.03 8.34 -2.66
CA LYS A 78 6.50 9.65 -3.16
C LYS A 78 5.92 9.98 -4.54
N HIS A 79 6.02 9.05 -5.49
CA HIS A 79 5.50 9.25 -6.85
C HIS A 79 3.97 9.35 -6.88
N ALA A 80 3.26 8.53 -6.10
CA ALA A 80 1.81 8.61 -5.97
C ALA A 80 1.37 9.96 -5.38
N ILE A 81 2.04 10.45 -4.33
CA ILE A 81 1.76 11.77 -3.73
C ILE A 81 1.98 12.89 -4.76
N GLN A 82 3.07 12.84 -5.52
CA GLN A 82 3.37 13.84 -6.56
C GLN A 82 2.33 13.85 -7.68
N MET A 83 1.83 12.67 -8.06
CA MET A 83 0.86 12.50 -9.14
C MET A 83 -0.55 12.92 -8.74
N ILE A 84 -1.00 12.50 -7.56
CA ILE A 84 -2.39 12.70 -7.09
C ILE A 84 -2.54 14.01 -6.32
N LYS A 85 -1.49 14.44 -5.60
CA LYS A 85 -1.47 15.64 -4.73
C LYS A 85 -2.64 15.64 -3.73
N PRO A 86 -2.77 14.58 -2.92
CA PRO A 86 -3.86 14.49 -1.96
C PRO A 86 -3.76 15.64 -0.96
N ALA A 87 -4.86 16.33 -0.73
CA ALA A 87 -4.92 17.43 0.23
C ALA A 87 -6.16 17.27 1.11
N PRO A 88 -6.08 17.64 2.40
CA PRO A 88 -7.25 17.63 3.25
C PRO A 88 -8.28 18.62 2.71
N GLU A 89 -9.50 18.14 2.53
CA GLU A 89 -10.60 19.06 2.23
C GLU A 89 -10.79 19.95 3.46
N HIS A 90 -10.62 21.25 3.29
CA HIS A 90 -10.94 22.21 4.35
C HIS A 90 -12.43 22.06 4.66
N VAL A 91 -12.74 21.71 5.91
CA VAL A 91 -14.10 21.56 6.45
C VAL A 91 -14.89 22.88 6.26
N GLY A 92 -15.37 23.09 5.08
CA GLY A 92 -16.14 24.27 4.66
C GLY A 92 -17.00 24.00 3.45
N HIS A 93 -16.70 22.99 2.69
CA HIS A 93 -17.52 22.51 1.58
C HIS A 93 -17.78 21.01 1.78
N VAL A 94 -18.82 20.71 2.54
CA VAL A 94 -19.44 19.39 2.49
C VAL A 94 -20.01 19.27 1.08
N SER A 95 -19.21 18.77 0.16
CA SER A 95 -19.69 18.38 -1.17
C SER A 95 -20.62 17.18 -0.99
N PHE A 96 -21.88 17.47 -0.64
CA PHE A 96 -22.99 16.52 -0.67
C PHE A 96 -23.23 15.92 -2.06
N LEU A 97 -22.37 16.22 -3.05
CA LEU A 97 -22.56 15.82 -4.44
C LEU A 97 -21.80 14.55 -4.84
N THR A 98 -20.95 13.99 -3.96
CA THR A 98 -20.25 12.74 -4.29
C THR A 98 -21.05 11.48 -3.90
N LEU A 99 -22.27 11.64 -3.41
CA LEU A 99 -23.16 10.53 -3.04
C LEU A 99 -23.85 9.86 -4.24
N LYS A 100 -23.34 10.07 -5.46
CA LYS A 100 -23.84 9.39 -6.66
C LYS A 100 -22.75 8.71 -7.47
N ARG A 101 -21.91 7.91 -6.82
CA ARG A 101 -21.36 6.73 -7.51
C ARG A 101 -22.12 5.51 -7.01
N SER A 102 -23.30 5.33 -7.60
CA SER A 102 -24.05 4.09 -7.58
C SER A 102 -23.28 3.05 -8.43
N ALA A 103 -22.10 2.68 -7.94
CA ALA A 103 -21.46 1.45 -8.35
C ALA A 103 -21.84 0.45 -7.26
N THR A 104 -22.77 -0.44 -7.55
CA THR A 104 -22.90 -1.71 -6.84
C THR A 104 -21.48 -2.26 -6.64
N PRO A 105 -21.02 -2.46 -5.40
CA PRO A 105 -19.69 -3.01 -5.19
C PRO A 105 -19.68 -4.37 -5.91
N PRO A 106 -18.68 -4.66 -6.74
CA PRO A 106 -18.49 -6.01 -7.23
C PRO A 106 -18.28 -6.89 -5.99
N GLU A 107 -19.13 -7.86 -5.79
CA GLU A 107 -19.26 -8.73 -4.59
C GLU A 107 -17.99 -9.52 -4.22
N SER A 108 -16.82 -9.19 -4.74
CA SER A 108 -15.60 -9.97 -4.58
C SER A 108 -14.30 -9.17 -4.47
N ASN A 109 -14.33 -7.84 -4.45
CA ASN A 109 -13.08 -7.08 -4.36
C ASN A 109 -12.86 -6.57 -2.92
N PRO A 110 -11.92 -7.16 -2.15
CA PRO A 110 -11.64 -6.75 -0.77
C PRO A 110 -11.15 -5.29 -0.67
N PHE A 111 -10.71 -4.70 -1.78
CA PHE A 111 -10.21 -3.33 -1.84
C PHE A 111 -11.25 -2.33 -2.32
N ALA A 112 -12.45 -2.77 -2.71
CA ALA A 112 -13.49 -1.89 -3.26
C ALA A 112 -13.82 -0.73 -2.30
N ALA A 113 -13.93 -1.04 -1.01
CA ALA A 113 -14.21 -0.04 0.02
C ALA A 113 -13.09 1.02 0.14
N ILE A 114 -11.82 0.63 -0.02
CA ILE A 114 -10.67 1.55 0.00
C ILE A 114 -10.69 2.46 -1.23
N LEU A 115 -11.02 1.91 -2.39
CA LEU A 115 -11.08 2.67 -3.65
C LEU A 115 -12.23 3.70 -3.68
N LEU A 116 -13.24 3.53 -2.83
CA LEU A 116 -14.36 4.49 -2.68
C LEU A 116 -14.03 5.68 -1.78
N LEU A 117 -12.95 5.61 -0.99
CA LEU A 117 -12.49 6.72 -0.16
C LEU A 117 -12.05 7.91 -1.02
N ASP A 118 -12.22 9.12 -0.50
CA ASP A 118 -11.63 10.31 -1.09
C ASP A 118 -10.10 10.19 -1.16
N ALA A 119 -9.47 10.89 -2.08
CA ALA A 119 -8.04 10.74 -2.32
C ALA A 119 -7.21 10.95 -1.05
N PHE A 120 -7.50 11.97 -0.26
CA PHE A 120 -6.75 12.23 0.98
C PHE A 120 -6.99 11.14 2.04
N GLU A 121 -8.25 10.75 2.28
CA GLU A 121 -8.61 9.69 3.21
C GLU A 121 -7.99 8.35 2.80
N ARG A 122 -7.99 8.05 1.50
CA ARG A 122 -7.38 6.84 0.94
C ARG A 122 -5.87 6.81 1.16
N PHE A 123 -5.16 7.91 0.90
CA PHE A 123 -3.73 8.02 1.18
C PHE A 123 -3.44 7.82 2.66
N VAL A 124 -4.17 8.50 3.54
CA VAL A 124 -4.00 8.33 4.99
C VAL A 124 -4.27 6.90 5.42
N PHE A 125 -5.33 6.27 4.91
CA PHE A 125 -5.66 4.88 5.23
C PHE A 125 -4.55 3.92 4.79
N VAL A 126 -4.13 4.01 3.52
CA VAL A 126 -3.08 3.14 2.96
C VAL A 126 -1.77 3.32 3.73
N MET A 127 -1.34 4.56 3.96
CA MET A 127 -0.07 4.86 4.64
C MET A 127 -0.09 4.43 6.11
N SER A 128 -1.16 4.73 6.86
CA SER A 128 -1.19 4.49 8.31
C SER A 128 -1.62 3.07 8.69
N ILE A 129 -2.43 2.40 7.86
CA ILE A 129 -2.98 1.06 8.18
C ILE A 129 -2.25 -0.04 7.42
N LEU A 130 -1.98 0.14 6.12
CA LEU A 130 -1.36 -0.90 5.31
C LEU A 130 0.17 -0.81 5.32
N GLU A 131 0.73 0.40 5.37
CA GLU A 131 2.17 0.65 5.41
C GLU A 131 2.67 0.94 6.84
N GLU A 132 1.80 0.90 7.84
CA GLU A 132 2.11 1.05 9.27
C GLU A 132 2.87 2.35 9.62
N GLN A 133 2.72 3.40 8.82
CA GLN A 133 3.35 4.68 9.08
C GLN A 133 2.66 5.43 10.22
N SER A 134 3.45 6.11 11.03
CA SER A 134 2.92 6.95 12.10
C SER A 134 2.18 8.17 11.56
N ASP A 135 1.30 8.75 12.40
CA ASP A 135 0.58 9.99 12.05
C ASP A 135 1.53 11.15 11.73
N ASP A 136 2.69 11.20 12.36
CA ASP A 136 3.69 12.25 12.14
C ASP A 136 4.38 12.07 10.78
N GLU A 137 4.73 10.83 10.40
CA GLU A 137 5.28 10.52 9.08
C GLU A 137 4.29 10.82 7.96
N CYS A 138 3.03 10.40 8.13
CA CYS A 138 1.95 10.74 7.19
C CYS A 138 1.79 12.26 7.04
N ALA A 139 1.78 13.01 8.15
CA ALA A 139 1.63 14.46 8.13
C ALA A 139 2.79 15.15 7.39
N ILE A 140 4.02 14.68 7.60
CA ILE A 140 5.21 15.20 6.90
C ILE A 140 5.12 14.92 5.41
N LEU A 141 4.82 13.68 5.01
CA LEU A 141 4.78 13.27 3.60
C LEU A 141 3.64 13.94 2.84
N LEU A 142 2.45 14.07 3.45
CA LEU A 142 1.27 14.70 2.87
C LEU A 142 1.26 16.23 3.03
N ARG A 143 2.24 16.81 3.76
CA ARG A 143 2.36 18.25 4.04
C ARG A 143 1.10 18.84 4.67
N CYS A 144 0.54 18.14 5.64
CA CYS A 144 -0.66 18.53 6.36
C CYS A 144 -0.44 18.50 7.88
N SER A 145 -1.45 18.84 8.68
CA SER A 145 -1.34 18.71 10.13
C SER A 145 -1.60 17.26 10.57
N ARG A 146 -1.00 16.87 11.70
CA ARG A 146 -1.29 15.58 12.36
C ARG A 146 -2.79 15.42 12.63
N ARG A 147 -3.47 16.52 12.97
CA ARG A 147 -4.92 16.52 13.20
C ARG A 147 -5.69 16.12 11.95
N ASP A 148 -5.29 16.60 10.77
CA ASP A 148 -5.92 16.24 9.49
C ASP A 148 -5.75 14.75 9.22
N VAL A 149 -4.57 14.20 9.49
CA VAL A 149 -4.30 12.76 9.37
C VAL A 149 -5.19 11.95 10.30
N MET A 150 -5.27 12.32 11.59
CA MET A 150 -6.11 11.63 12.56
C MET A 150 -7.59 11.65 12.16
N MET A 151 -8.09 12.79 11.69
CA MET A 151 -9.48 12.93 11.26
C MET A 151 -9.78 12.11 10.01
N ALA A 152 -8.91 12.16 9.01
CA ALA A 152 -9.07 11.36 7.78
C ALA A 152 -9.04 9.85 8.08
N ARG A 153 -8.14 9.39 8.96
CA ARG A 153 -8.09 7.99 9.39
C ARG A 153 -9.38 7.54 10.08
N LEU A 154 -9.93 8.37 10.97
CA LEU A 154 -11.19 8.07 11.64
C LEU A 154 -12.36 7.98 10.64
N LEU A 155 -12.42 8.89 9.67
CA LEU A 155 -13.45 8.88 8.62
C LEU A 155 -13.33 7.63 7.76
N ALA A 156 -12.13 7.30 7.31
CA ALA A 156 -11.86 6.11 6.51
C ALA A 156 -12.27 4.82 7.23
N LEU A 157 -11.88 4.65 8.51
CA LEU A 157 -12.26 3.49 9.32
C LEU A 157 -13.78 3.41 9.55
N LYS A 158 -14.45 4.54 9.76
CA LYS A 158 -15.92 4.57 9.91
C LYS A 158 -16.61 4.13 8.61
N GLN A 159 -16.11 4.54 7.47
CA GLN A 159 -16.67 4.18 6.17
C GLN A 159 -16.50 2.68 5.87
N GLN A 160 -15.34 2.10 6.23
CA GLN A 160 -15.09 0.66 6.12
C GLN A 160 -16.06 -0.16 6.97
N SER A 161 -16.24 0.21 8.25
CA SER A 161 -17.16 -0.52 9.15
C SER A 161 -18.62 -0.44 8.72
N SER A 162 -19.04 0.61 8.02
CA SER A 162 -20.40 0.74 7.50
C SER A 162 -20.64 -0.16 6.29
N THR A 163 -19.61 -0.46 5.51
CA THR A 163 -19.69 -1.34 4.34
C THR A 163 -19.82 -2.80 4.78
N ASP A 164 -19.13 -3.21 5.84
CA ASP A 164 -19.19 -4.58 6.37
C ASP A 164 -20.56 -4.89 7.02
N ALA A 165 -21.20 -3.92 7.66
CA ALA A 165 -22.51 -4.11 8.27
C ALA A 165 -23.63 -4.38 7.25
N HIS A 166 -23.51 -3.83 6.03
CA HIS A 166 -24.50 -4.05 4.97
C HIS A 166 -24.38 -5.41 4.28
N SER A 167 -23.16 -6.00 4.28
CA SER A 167 -22.92 -7.31 3.69
C SER A 167 -23.44 -8.48 4.56
N GLY A 168 -23.65 -8.26 5.85
CA GLY A 168 -24.13 -9.27 6.80
C GLY A 168 -25.64 -9.50 6.81
N GLU A 169 -26.43 -8.58 6.28
CA GLU A 169 -27.90 -8.62 6.40
C GLU A 169 -28.62 -9.39 5.28
N ILE A 170 -27.91 -9.79 4.22
CA ILE A 170 -28.50 -10.47 3.04
C ILE A 170 -28.56 -12.00 3.21
N LEU A 171 -27.97 -12.56 4.26
CA LEU A 171 -27.90 -14.04 4.46
C LEU A 171 -29.02 -14.63 5.32
N HIS A 172 -30.05 -13.87 5.72
CA HIS A 172 -31.20 -14.34 6.48
C HIS A 172 -32.53 -13.88 5.89
N SER A 173 -32.78 -14.23 4.62
CA SER A 173 -34.13 -14.20 4.07
C SER A 173 -34.37 -15.38 3.16
#